data_5122962c14166d37568ae7ddfb2f44c4
#
_entry.id   5122962c14166d37568ae7ddfb2f44c4
#
_cell.length_a   1.000
_cell.length_b   1.000
_cell.length_c   1.000
_cell.angle_alpha   90.00
_cell.angle_beta   90.00
_cell.angle_gamma   90.00
#
_symmetry.space_group_name_H-M   'P 1'
#
loop_
_entity.id
_entity.type
_entity.pdbx_description
1 polymer ?
#
loop_
_entity_poly.entity_id
_entity_poly.type
_entity_poly.pdbx_seq_one_letter_code
_entity_poly.pdbx_strand_id
1 'polypeptide(L)'
;MTVNREQLSLAHVLVVGDVMLDRYWYGAVDRISPEAPVPVVRITREENRLGGCANVAYNVVSLGAHSSLLSVVGDDEASHLLEDLVAKTGITPHLGRDSQLKTTVKLRVIGRQQQLLRVDFENTPQNEVLASQTDQFMQLLPAHNVVLFSDYGKGGLAHVSQMITAARAAGKAVLIDPKGSDYSRYAGATCITPNRAELEQVIGKWSSEAELVQKAHALRQELKLDALLLTRSEEGMTLFDAQGELSVSAQAREVFDVTGAGDTVIATLATLVAAGLSLRHAMPLANKAGGVVVGKFGTATVSYEELMA
;
A
#
# COMPACT_ATOMS: atom_id res chain seq x y z
N MET A 1 17.78 12.32 -12.82
CA MET A 1 18.40 10.97 -12.91
C MET A 1 17.34 10.03 -13.43
N THR A 2 17.65 9.25 -14.46
CA THR A 2 16.78 8.19 -14.96
C THR A 2 17.26 6.85 -14.37
N VAL A 3 16.34 6.08 -13.77
CA VAL A 3 16.62 4.72 -13.34
C VAL A 3 16.54 3.79 -14.56
N ASN A 4 17.41 2.80 -14.64
CA ASN A 4 17.39 1.79 -15.71
C ASN A 4 16.91 0.43 -15.18
N ARG A 5 16.60 -0.51 -16.10
CA ARG A 5 16.12 -1.86 -15.73
C ARG A 5 17.12 -2.65 -14.90
N GLU A 6 18.41 -2.50 -15.15
CA GLU A 6 19.46 -3.18 -14.40
C GLU A 6 19.46 -2.74 -12.93
N GLN A 7 19.34 -1.43 -12.67
CA GLN A 7 19.22 -0.92 -11.30
C GLN A 7 17.97 -1.45 -10.58
N LEU A 8 16.83 -1.54 -11.29
CA LEU A 8 15.60 -2.09 -10.71
C LEU A 8 15.72 -3.59 -10.43
N SER A 9 16.37 -4.37 -11.30
CA SER A 9 16.57 -5.81 -11.08
C SER A 9 17.48 -6.14 -9.90
N LEU A 10 18.21 -5.18 -9.36
CA LEU A 10 19.04 -5.31 -8.16
C LEU A 10 18.31 -4.80 -6.89
N ALA A 11 17.12 -4.22 -7.05
CA ALA A 11 16.34 -3.70 -5.95
C ALA A 11 15.54 -4.82 -5.27
N HIS A 12 15.69 -4.96 -3.96
CA HIS A 12 14.97 -5.92 -3.12
C HIS A 12 14.15 -5.19 -2.06
N VAL A 13 12.83 -5.29 -2.14
CA VAL A 13 11.89 -4.66 -1.21
C VAL A 13 11.21 -5.71 -0.34
N LEU A 14 11.32 -5.58 0.98
CA LEU A 14 10.54 -6.36 1.94
C LEU A 14 9.24 -5.62 2.23
N VAL A 15 8.13 -6.11 1.71
CA VAL A 15 6.79 -5.58 1.96
C VAL A 15 6.19 -6.33 3.14
N VAL A 16 5.80 -5.60 4.18
CA VAL A 16 5.21 -6.14 5.42
C VAL A 16 3.89 -5.43 5.68
N GLY A 17 2.83 -6.14 5.98
CA GLY A 17 1.56 -5.48 6.27
C GLY A 17 0.34 -6.37 6.19
N ASP A 18 -0.81 -5.73 6.07
CA ASP A 18 -2.09 -6.40 6.00
C ASP A 18 -2.42 -6.79 4.55
N VAL A 19 -2.39 -8.11 4.27
CA VAL A 19 -2.84 -8.61 2.97
C VAL A 19 -4.37 -8.72 2.95
N MET A 20 -4.95 -8.61 1.77
CA MET A 20 -6.37 -8.84 1.56
C MET A 20 -6.66 -9.36 0.16
N LEU A 21 -7.78 -10.06 0.04
CA LEU A 21 -8.34 -10.49 -1.23
C LEU A 21 -9.40 -9.47 -1.67
N ASP A 22 -9.15 -8.77 -2.77
CA ASP A 22 -10.16 -7.94 -3.43
C ASP A 22 -11.00 -8.84 -4.35
N ARG A 23 -12.25 -9.09 -3.95
CA ARG A 23 -13.19 -9.95 -4.69
C ARG A 23 -14.24 -9.10 -5.37
N TYR A 24 -14.47 -9.35 -6.65
CA TYR A 24 -15.46 -8.66 -7.47
C TYR A 24 -16.51 -9.65 -7.98
N TRP A 25 -17.75 -9.41 -7.66
CA TRP A 25 -18.89 -10.13 -8.21
C TRP A 25 -19.63 -9.23 -9.20
N TYR A 26 -19.60 -9.60 -10.46
CA TYR A 26 -20.32 -8.90 -11.52
C TYR A 26 -21.64 -9.59 -11.82
N GLY A 27 -22.72 -8.81 -11.94
CA GLY A 27 -24.03 -9.42 -12.15
C GLY A 27 -25.04 -8.52 -12.86
N ALA A 28 -26.10 -9.17 -13.33
CA ALA A 28 -27.27 -8.51 -13.87
C ALA A 28 -28.23 -8.13 -12.75
N VAL A 29 -28.85 -6.95 -12.86
CA VAL A 29 -29.84 -6.41 -11.91
C VAL A 29 -31.14 -6.18 -12.67
N ASP A 30 -31.98 -7.21 -12.68
CA ASP A 30 -33.18 -7.22 -13.53
C ASP A 30 -34.48 -7.13 -12.71
N ARG A 31 -34.41 -7.31 -11.38
CA ARG A 31 -35.59 -7.33 -10.51
C ARG A 31 -35.28 -6.84 -9.10
N ILE A 32 -36.34 -6.42 -8.40
CA ILE A 32 -36.34 -6.17 -6.96
C ILE A 32 -36.73 -7.46 -6.22
N SER A 33 -36.14 -7.69 -5.04
CA SER A 33 -36.50 -8.82 -4.19
C SER A 33 -37.97 -8.75 -3.73
N PRO A 34 -38.71 -9.87 -3.74
CA PRO A 34 -40.02 -9.90 -3.12
C PRO A 34 -39.97 -9.86 -1.57
N GLU A 35 -38.80 -10.11 -0.97
CA GLU A 35 -38.59 -10.17 0.48
C GLU A 35 -38.27 -8.82 1.10
N ALA A 36 -37.68 -7.89 0.32
CA ALA A 36 -37.31 -6.56 0.77
C ALA A 36 -37.10 -5.63 -0.44
N PRO A 37 -37.20 -4.29 -0.26
CA PRO A 37 -37.02 -3.32 -1.36
C PRO A 37 -35.53 -3.17 -1.76
N VAL A 38 -34.87 -4.27 -2.08
CA VAL A 38 -33.46 -4.34 -2.50
C VAL A 38 -33.32 -5.01 -3.86
N PRO A 39 -32.33 -4.64 -4.68
CA PRO A 39 -32.07 -5.28 -5.97
C PRO A 39 -31.60 -6.71 -5.77
N VAL A 40 -32.04 -7.62 -6.66
CA VAL A 40 -31.46 -8.96 -6.80
C VAL A 40 -30.36 -8.91 -7.84
N VAL A 41 -29.14 -9.23 -7.42
CA VAL A 41 -27.97 -9.31 -8.32
C VAL A 41 -27.75 -10.77 -8.68
N ARG A 42 -27.94 -11.13 -9.95
CA ARG A 42 -27.64 -12.46 -10.45
C ARG A 42 -26.19 -12.48 -10.97
N ILE A 43 -25.31 -13.11 -10.17
CA ILE A 43 -23.88 -13.16 -10.47
C ILE A 43 -23.62 -13.91 -11.77
N THR A 44 -22.83 -13.31 -12.66
CA THR A 44 -22.44 -13.85 -13.97
C THR A 44 -20.94 -14.04 -14.11
N ARG A 45 -20.14 -13.32 -13.33
CA ARG A 45 -18.68 -13.42 -13.33
C ARG A 45 -18.14 -13.08 -11.96
N GLU A 46 -17.11 -13.83 -11.54
CA GLU A 46 -16.33 -13.55 -10.34
C GLU A 46 -14.89 -13.25 -10.74
N GLU A 47 -14.25 -12.37 -10.00
CA GLU A 47 -12.85 -12.00 -10.19
C GLU A 47 -12.20 -11.75 -8.82
N ASN A 48 -10.99 -12.30 -8.63
CA ASN A 48 -10.22 -12.09 -7.42
C ASN A 48 -8.91 -11.36 -7.79
N ARG A 49 -8.50 -10.39 -6.99
CA ARG A 49 -7.27 -9.62 -7.16
C ARG A 49 -6.51 -9.51 -5.84
N LEU A 50 -5.19 -9.28 -5.95
CA LEU A 50 -4.36 -8.95 -4.80
C LEU A 50 -4.73 -7.56 -4.29
N GLY A 51 -4.97 -7.43 -2.97
CA GLY A 51 -5.25 -6.18 -2.29
C GLY A 51 -4.33 -5.94 -1.10
N GLY A 52 -4.34 -4.72 -0.56
CA GLY A 52 -3.48 -4.32 0.54
C GLY A 52 -2.00 -4.50 0.24
N CYS A 53 -1.22 -4.96 1.21
CA CYS A 53 0.22 -5.10 1.03
C CYS A 53 0.61 -6.08 -0.10
N ALA A 54 -0.27 -7.03 -0.50
CA ALA A 54 -0.03 -7.90 -1.65
C ALA A 54 -0.10 -7.12 -2.98
N ASN A 55 -0.99 -6.13 -3.10
CA ASN A 55 -1.02 -5.22 -4.25
C ASN A 55 0.24 -4.34 -4.30
N VAL A 56 0.71 -3.87 -3.14
CA VAL A 56 1.98 -3.14 -3.03
C VAL A 56 3.15 -4.00 -3.53
N ALA A 57 3.26 -5.25 -3.05
CA ALA A 57 4.30 -6.19 -3.47
C ALA A 57 4.24 -6.48 -4.98
N TYR A 58 3.03 -6.60 -5.54
CA TYR A 58 2.85 -6.83 -6.97
C TYR A 58 3.27 -5.61 -7.81
N ASN A 59 3.02 -4.39 -7.36
CA ASN A 59 3.52 -3.19 -8.01
C ASN A 59 5.05 -3.14 -8.03
N VAL A 60 5.74 -3.53 -6.95
CA VAL A 60 7.21 -3.63 -6.90
C VAL A 60 7.73 -4.57 -8.00
N VAL A 61 7.15 -5.79 -8.10
CA VAL A 61 7.56 -6.78 -9.11
C VAL A 61 7.24 -6.30 -10.53
N SER A 62 6.11 -5.65 -10.73
CA SER A 62 5.69 -5.12 -12.04
C SER A 62 6.64 -4.05 -12.58
N LEU A 63 7.37 -3.36 -11.72
CA LEU A 63 8.43 -2.43 -12.08
C LEU A 63 9.77 -3.11 -12.43
N GLY A 64 9.88 -4.43 -12.21
CA GLY A 64 11.08 -5.22 -12.49
C GLY A 64 12.02 -5.41 -11.29
N ALA A 65 11.58 -5.10 -10.07
CA ALA A 65 12.31 -5.33 -8.83
C ALA A 65 11.91 -6.65 -8.16
N HIS A 66 12.66 -7.07 -7.14
CA HIS A 66 12.32 -8.22 -6.30
C HIS A 66 11.50 -7.79 -5.09
N SER A 67 10.45 -8.55 -4.78
CA SER A 67 9.61 -8.32 -3.60
C SER A 67 9.43 -9.59 -2.79
N SER A 68 9.70 -9.51 -1.48
CA SER A 68 9.23 -10.48 -0.49
C SER A 68 8.02 -9.90 0.23
N LEU A 69 6.97 -10.70 0.40
CA LEU A 69 5.72 -10.32 1.06
C LEU A 69 5.62 -11.05 2.40
N LEU A 70 5.73 -10.31 3.50
CA LEU A 70 5.57 -10.84 4.86
C LEU A 70 4.21 -10.39 5.43
N SER A 71 3.32 -11.33 5.69
CA SER A 71 1.98 -11.06 6.22
C SER A 71 1.41 -12.24 6.99
N VAL A 72 0.21 -12.05 7.55
CA VAL A 72 -0.55 -13.10 8.23
C VAL A 72 -1.88 -13.31 7.52
N VAL A 73 -2.26 -14.58 7.34
CA VAL A 73 -3.52 -15.01 6.70
C VAL A 73 -4.23 -16.04 7.57
N GLY A 74 -5.51 -16.24 7.33
CA GLY A 74 -6.28 -17.33 7.92
C GLY A 74 -5.93 -18.70 7.30
N ASP A 75 -6.58 -19.74 7.81
CA ASP A 75 -6.60 -21.07 7.19
C ASP A 75 -7.99 -21.29 6.54
N ASP A 76 -8.20 -20.58 5.42
CA ASP A 76 -9.48 -20.47 4.76
C ASP A 76 -9.37 -20.43 3.23
N GLU A 77 -10.50 -20.49 2.53
CA GLU A 77 -10.56 -20.43 1.06
C GLU A 77 -9.92 -19.15 0.50
N ALA A 78 -10.09 -18.03 1.18
CA ALA A 78 -9.55 -16.74 0.71
C ALA A 78 -8.02 -16.71 0.76
N SER A 79 -7.40 -17.34 1.78
CA SER A 79 -5.94 -17.46 1.86
C SER A 79 -5.37 -18.32 0.74
N HIS A 80 -6.02 -19.44 0.40
CA HIS A 80 -5.58 -20.29 -0.70
C HIS A 80 -5.68 -19.58 -2.05
N LEU A 81 -6.77 -18.86 -2.30
CA LEU A 81 -6.91 -18.04 -3.51
C LEU A 81 -5.85 -16.94 -3.60
N LEU A 82 -5.53 -16.31 -2.46
CA LEU A 82 -4.50 -15.29 -2.39
C LEU A 82 -3.12 -15.88 -2.70
N GLU A 83 -2.78 -17.05 -2.16
CA GLU A 83 -1.55 -17.78 -2.47
C GLU A 83 -1.45 -18.14 -3.95
N ASP A 84 -2.54 -18.62 -4.56
CA ASP A 84 -2.61 -18.92 -5.99
C ASP A 84 -2.40 -17.68 -6.87
N LEU A 85 -2.90 -16.52 -6.43
CA LEU A 85 -2.67 -15.25 -7.11
C LEU A 85 -1.20 -14.81 -6.98
N VAL A 86 -0.65 -14.85 -5.77
CA VAL A 86 0.75 -14.48 -5.48
C VAL A 86 1.71 -15.35 -6.29
N ALA A 87 1.47 -16.65 -6.38
CA ALA A 87 2.31 -17.59 -7.14
C ALA A 87 2.45 -17.22 -8.64
N LYS A 88 1.52 -16.45 -9.19
CA LYS A 88 1.50 -16.01 -10.60
C LYS A 88 2.26 -14.70 -10.84
N THR A 89 2.74 -14.04 -9.79
CA THR A 89 3.28 -12.67 -9.89
C THR A 89 4.79 -12.56 -9.82
N GLY A 90 5.49 -13.57 -9.28
CA GLY A 90 6.92 -13.51 -8.98
C GLY A 90 7.24 -12.90 -7.60
N ILE A 91 6.24 -12.60 -6.77
CA ILE A 91 6.42 -12.24 -5.36
C ILE A 91 6.92 -13.48 -4.59
N THR A 92 7.88 -13.30 -3.68
CA THR A 92 8.29 -14.36 -2.73
C THR A 92 7.42 -14.26 -1.47
N PRO A 93 6.45 -15.17 -1.25
CA PRO A 93 5.54 -15.09 -0.12
C PRO A 93 6.15 -15.64 1.17
N HIS A 94 5.88 -14.97 2.28
CA HIS A 94 6.13 -15.38 3.65
C HIS A 94 4.85 -15.13 4.46
N LEU A 95 3.88 -16.05 4.34
CA LEU A 95 2.55 -15.92 4.92
C LEU A 95 2.43 -16.78 6.18
N GLY A 96 2.39 -16.14 7.34
CA GLY A 96 2.06 -16.78 8.61
C GLY A 96 0.58 -17.18 8.63
N ARG A 97 0.26 -18.37 9.15
CA ARG A 97 -1.13 -18.85 9.26
C ARG A 97 -1.63 -18.75 10.69
N ASP A 98 -2.81 -18.19 10.85
CA ASP A 98 -3.57 -18.15 12.10
C ASP A 98 -4.95 -18.79 11.86
N SER A 99 -5.17 -19.96 12.47
CA SER A 99 -6.41 -20.72 12.29
C SER A 99 -7.67 -20.01 12.82
N GLN A 100 -7.52 -18.96 13.62
CA GLN A 100 -8.63 -18.16 14.14
C GLN A 100 -8.82 -16.84 13.36
N LEU A 101 -7.88 -16.48 12.51
CA LEU A 101 -8.00 -15.35 11.61
C LEU A 101 -8.91 -15.71 10.43
N LYS A 102 -9.75 -14.78 10.04
CA LYS A 102 -10.35 -14.78 8.71
C LYS A 102 -9.48 -13.90 7.82
N THR A 103 -8.99 -14.47 6.73
CA THR A 103 -8.28 -13.68 5.72
C THR A 103 -9.15 -12.53 5.26
N THR A 104 -8.62 -11.31 5.32
CA THR A 104 -9.38 -10.11 4.97
C THR A 104 -9.85 -10.20 3.52
N VAL A 105 -11.17 -10.10 3.30
CA VAL A 105 -11.79 -10.06 1.97
C VAL A 105 -12.60 -8.79 1.84
N LYS A 106 -12.38 -8.04 0.77
CA LYS A 106 -13.22 -6.92 0.35
C LYS A 106 -14.03 -7.32 -0.88
N LEU A 107 -15.26 -7.79 -0.65
CA LEU A 107 -16.18 -8.18 -1.70
C LEU A 107 -16.91 -6.95 -2.24
N ARG A 108 -16.77 -6.69 -3.53
CA ARG A 108 -17.50 -5.65 -4.27
C ARG A 108 -18.52 -6.28 -5.20
N VAL A 109 -19.77 -5.92 -5.03
CA VAL A 109 -20.85 -6.34 -5.91
C VAL A 109 -21.09 -5.27 -6.96
N ILE A 110 -20.89 -5.63 -8.23
CA ILE A 110 -20.97 -4.72 -9.38
C ILE A 110 -22.19 -5.09 -10.24
N GLY A 111 -23.09 -4.14 -10.42
CA GLY A 111 -24.23 -4.29 -11.31
C GLY A 111 -24.37 -3.08 -12.25
N ARG A 112 -24.68 -3.29 -13.51
CA ARG A 112 -24.83 -2.21 -14.52
C ARG A 112 -23.63 -1.24 -14.55
N GLN A 113 -22.41 -1.78 -14.41
CA GLN A 113 -21.13 -1.05 -14.40
C GLN A 113 -20.95 -0.11 -13.17
N GLN A 114 -21.73 -0.28 -12.12
CA GLN A 114 -21.62 0.48 -10.88
C GLN A 114 -21.43 -0.46 -9.70
N GLN A 115 -20.65 -0.02 -8.71
CA GLN A 115 -20.56 -0.72 -7.44
C GLN A 115 -21.86 -0.48 -6.64
N LEU A 116 -22.57 -1.56 -6.34
CA LEU A 116 -23.83 -1.54 -5.61
C LEU A 116 -23.62 -1.68 -4.10
N LEU A 117 -22.65 -2.50 -3.71
CA LEU A 117 -22.36 -2.85 -2.33
C LEU A 117 -20.91 -3.25 -2.16
N ARG A 118 -20.33 -2.99 -0.98
CA ARG A 118 -19.09 -3.63 -0.52
C ARG A 118 -19.37 -4.35 0.80
N VAL A 119 -18.88 -5.58 0.91
CA VAL A 119 -18.93 -6.39 2.13
C VAL A 119 -17.50 -6.69 2.54
N ASP A 120 -17.13 -6.33 3.77
CA ASP A 120 -15.80 -6.54 4.31
C ASP A 120 -15.84 -7.69 5.32
N PHE A 121 -15.01 -8.73 5.10
CA PHE A 121 -14.80 -9.85 6.02
C PHE A 121 -13.43 -9.65 6.65
N GLU A 122 -13.38 -9.42 7.96
CA GLU A 122 -12.14 -9.09 8.66
C GLU A 122 -12.23 -9.34 10.17
N ASN A 123 -11.10 -9.73 10.75
CA ASN A 123 -10.84 -9.75 12.19
C ASN A 123 -9.31 -9.57 12.41
N THR A 124 -8.86 -9.52 13.66
CA THR A 124 -7.45 -9.28 13.99
C THR A 124 -6.70 -10.59 14.28
N PRO A 125 -5.42 -10.71 13.89
CA PRO A 125 -4.59 -11.88 14.17
C PRO A 125 -4.21 -12.00 15.65
N GLN A 126 -3.81 -13.22 16.06
CA GLN A 126 -3.38 -13.51 17.42
C GLN A 126 -1.92 -13.10 17.69
N ASN A 127 -1.60 -12.81 18.96
CA ASN A 127 -0.26 -12.37 19.36
C ASN A 127 0.85 -13.38 19.06
N GLU A 128 0.59 -14.69 19.13
CA GLU A 128 1.60 -15.72 18.85
C GLU A 128 2.07 -15.70 17.39
N VAL A 129 1.13 -15.53 16.43
CA VAL A 129 1.46 -15.43 15.01
C VAL A 129 2.21 -14.14 14.73
N LEU A 130 1.87 -13.03 15.39
CA LEU A 130 2.55 -11.74 15.24
C LEU A 130 3.98 -11.78 15.80
N ALA A 131 4.23 -12.52 16.89
CA ALA A 131 5.59 -12.74 17.38
C ALA A 131 6.43 -13.53 16.39
N SER A 132 5.89 -14.64 15.84
CA SER A 132 6.53 -15.42 14.78
C SER A 132 6.81 -14.60 13.52
N GLN A 133 5.89 -13.71 13.13
CA GLN A 133 6.09 -12.76 12.03
C GLN A 133 7.28 -11.82 12.30
N THR A 134 7.43 -11.34 13.54
CA THR A 134 8.55 -10.49 13.92
C THR A 134 9.89 -11.23 13.82
N ASP A 135 9.96 -12.50 14.26
CA ASP A 135 11.16 -13.33 14.11
C ASP A 135 11.50 -13.57 12.63
N GLN A 136 10.50 -13.85 11.81
CA GLN A 136 10.69 -14.02 10.36
C GLN A 136 11.15 -12.72 9.68
N PHE A 137 10.62 -11.58 10.11
CA PHE A 137 11.09 -10.27 9.67
C PHE A 137 12.59 -10.08 9.89
N MET A 138 13.09 -10.43 11.09
CA MET A 138 14.52 -10.31 11.42
C MET A 138 15.39 -11.20 10.54
N GLN A 139 14.89 -12.38 10.14
CA GLN A 139 15.61 -13.29 9.24
C GLN A 139 15.66 -12.78 7.80
N LEU A 140 14.60 -12.11 7.34
CA LEU A 140 14.49 -11.59 5.97
C LEU A 140 15.23 -10.27 5.78
N LEU A 141 15.31 -9.44 6.81
CA LEU A 141 15.82 -8.08 6.76
C LEU A 141 17.20 -7.92 6.09
N PRO A 142 18.22 -8.79 6.34
CA PRO A 142 19.54 -8.62 5.74
C PRO A 142 19.56 -8.67 4.21
N ALA A 143 18.67 -9.44 3.60
CA ALA A 143 18.62 -9.67 2.15
C ALA A 143 17.93 -8.53 1.36
N HIS A 144 17.34 -7.54 2.05
CA HIS A 144 16.55 -6.50 1.42
C HIS A 144 17.21 -5.12 1.52
N ASN A 145 16.99 -4.25 0.54
CA ASN A 145 17.51 -2.88 0.50
C ASN A 145 16.59 -1.91 1.24
N VAL A 146 15.27 -2.12 1.12
CA VAL A 146 14.21 -1.27 1.66
C VAL A 146 13.18 -2.14 2.36
N VAL A 147 12.64 -1.66 3.46
CA VAL A 147 11.44 -2.19 4.12
C VAL A 147 10.27 -1.25 3.84
N LEU A 148 9.15 -1.81 3.40
CA LEU A 148 7.91 -1.09 3.18
C LEU A 148 6.82 -1.68 4.08
N PHE A 149 6.29 -0.88 5.00
CA PHE A 149 5.13 -1.23 5.80
C PHE A 149 3.86 -0.66 5.17
N SER A 150 2.88 -1.54 4.87
CA SER A 150 1.58 -1.18 4.32
C SER A 150 0.51 -1.49 5.37
N ASP A 151 0.09 -0.47 6.11
CA ASP A 151 -0.85 -0.57 7.23
C ASP A 151 -2.29 -0.30 6.76
N TYR A 152 -3.18 -1.24 7.00
CA TYR A 152 -4.61 -1.11 6.75
C TYR A 152 -5.44 -1.19 8.05
N GLY A 153 -4.74 -1.22 9.21
CA GLY A 153 -5.39 -1.28 10.51
C GLY A 153 -6.06 -2.62 10.81
N LYS A 154 -5.57 -3.71 10.20
CA LYS A 154 -6.11 -5.07 10.43
C LYS A 154 -5.35 -5.85 11.49
N GLY A 155 -4.33 -5.24 12.10
CA GLY A 155 -3.58 -5.78 13.23
C GLY A 155 -2.28 -6.50 12.87
N GLY A 156 -2.01 -6.77 11.60
CA GLY A 156 -0.78 -7.43 11.14
C GLY A 156 0.52 -6.66 11.46
N LEU A 157 0.42 -5.38 11.81
CA LEU A 157 1.55 -4.52 12.15
C LEU A 157 1.60 -4.10 13.63
N ALA A 158 1.12 -4.96 14.56
CA ALA A 158 1.14 -4.64 15.99
C ALA A 158 2.56 -4.35 16.53
N HIS A 159 3.59 -5.01 15.99
CA HIS A 159 4.99 -4.86 16.40
C HIS A 159 5.81 -3.94 15.46
N VAL A 160 5.17 -3.08 14.68
CA VAL A 160 5.82 -2.24 13.65
C VAL A 160 6.95 -1.36 14.23
N SER A 161 6.80 -0.79 15.42
CA SER A 161 7.84 0.04 16.06
C SER A 161 9.15 -0.72 16.31
N GLN A 162 9.06 -1.99 16.71
CA GLN A 162 10.22 -2.86 16.89
C GLN A 162 10.89 -3.18 15.54
N MET A 163 10.08 -3.46 14.50
CA MET A 163 10.57 -3.74 13.16
C MET A 163 11.24 -2.51 12.53
N ILE A 164 10.67 -1.31 12.72
CA ILE A 164 11.27 -0.04 12.28
C ILE A 164 12.65 0.15 12.93
N THR A 165 12.73 -0.02 14.25
CA THR A 165 13.98 0.12 15.00
C THR A 165 15.05 -0.82 14.47
N ALA A 166 14.71 -2.08 14.24
CA ALA A 166 15.64 -3.08 13.72
C ALA A 166 16.10 -2.76 12.29
N ALA A 167 15.17 -2.38 11.40
CA ALA A 167 15.49 -2.02 10.03
C ALA A 167 16.41 -0.79 9.96
N ARG A 168 16.13 0.24 10.73
CA ARG A 168 16.96 1.45 10.80
C ARG A 168 18.34 1.16 11.39
N ALA A 169 18.44 0.31 12.42
CA ALA A 169 19.73 -0.14 13.00
C ALA A 169 20.55 -0.93 11.97
N ALA A 170 19.91 -1.67 11.07
CA ALA A 170 20.54 -2.37 9.94
C ALA A 170 20.86 -1.46 8.75
N GLY A 171 20.67 -0.14 8.86
CA GLY A 171 20.92 0.84 7.79
C GLY A 171 19.93 0.78 6.63
N LYS A 172 18.76 0.14 6.82
CA LYS A 172 17.74 0.02 5.77
C LYS A 172 16.82 1.25 5.77
N ALA A 173 16.43 1.71 4.60
CA ALA A 173 15.36 2.69 4.47
C ALA A 173 14.02 2.04 4.80
N VAL A 174 13.15 2.76 5.52
CA VAL A 174 11.83 2.30 5.96
C VAL A 174 10.78 3.27 5.45
N LEU A 175 9.91 2.80 4.56
CA LEU A 175 8.78 3.55 4.04
C LEU A 175 7.48 2.98 4.60
N ILE A 176 6.51 3.83 4.91
CA ILE A 176 5.27 3.41 5.55
C ILE A 176 4.07 4.08 4.88
N ASP A 177 3.11 3.27 4.44
CA ASP A 177 1.75 3.71 4.17
C ASP A 177 0.96 3.62 5.47
N PRO A 178 0.69 4.76 6.15
CA PRO A 178 0.20 4.76 7.51
C PRO A 178 -1.31 4.62 7.60
N LYS A 179 -1.80 4.12 8.77
CA LYS A 179 -3.24 4.06 9.09
C LYS A 179 -3.51 4.49 10.52
N GLY A 180 -4.73 5.02 10.74
CA GLY A 180 -5.18 5.47 12.06
C GLY A 180 -4.78 6.91 12.38
N SER A 181 -5.02 7.32 13.63
CA SER A 181 -4.77 8.69 14.12
C SER A 181 -3.52 8.79 15.02
N ASP A 182 -2.94 7.65 15.43
CA ASP A 182 -1.72 7.61 16.23
C ASP A 182 -0.53 7.16 15.38
N TYR A 183 0.28 8.13 14.95
CA TYR A 183 1.49 7.90 14.18
C TYR A 183 2.75 7.72 15.04
N SER A 184 2.65 7.77 16.37
CA SER A 184 3.79 7.53 17.28
C SER A 184 4.43 6.16 17.04
N ARG A 185 3.61 5.16 16.65
CA ARG A 185 4.06 3.81 16.30
C ARG A 185 5.00 3.73 15.09
N TYR A 186 5.04 4.77 14.25
CA TYR A 186 5.89 4.87 13.06
C TYR A 186 7.15 5.71 13.29
N ALA A 187 7.40 6.13 14.53
CA ALA A 187 8.56 6.97 14.86
C ALA A 187 9.88 6.32 14.40
N GLY A 188 10.78 7.14 13.87
CA GLY A 188 12.07 6.72 13.34
C GLY A 188 12.06 6.16 11.92
N ALA A 189 10.91 6.06 11.24
CA ALA A 189 10.87 5.67 9.83
C ALA A 189 11.61 6.66 8.93
N THR A 190 12.01 6.21 7.73
CA THR A 190 12.58 7.11 6.71
C THR A 190 11.51 8.03 6.14
N CYS A 191 10.36 7.49 5.75
CA CYS A 191 9.27 8.26 5.17
C CYS A 191 7.92 7.63 5.48
N ILE A 192 6.91 8.47 5.75
CA ILE A 192 5.50 8.07 5.78
C ILE A 192 4.77 8.75 4.62
N THR A 193 3.71 8.10 4.08
CA THR A 193 2.99 8.59 2.90
C THR A 193 1.48 8.78 3.12
N PRO A 194 1.05 9.58 4.13
CA PRO A 194 -0.36 9.80 4.36
C PRO A 194 -1.03 10.53 3.20
N ASN A 195 -2.32 10.28 2.99
CA ASN A 195 -3.17 11.17 2.21
C ASN A 195 -3.66 12.36 3.04
N ARG A 196 -4.35 13.32 2.39
CA ARG A 196 -4.87 14.53 3.06
C ARG A 196 -5.76 14.19 4.26
N ALA A 197 -6.72 13.29 4.10
CA ALA A 197 -7.67 12.93 5.16
C ALA A 197 -6.97 12.21 6.34
N GLU A 198 -5.99 11.37 6.07
CA GLU A 198 -5.19 10.69 7.09
C GLU A 198 -4.30 11.68 7.85
N LEU A 199 -3.65 12.59 7.14
CA LEU A 199 -2.83 13.61 7.80
C LEU A 199 -3.69 14.56 8.65
N GLU A 200 -4.88 14.97 8.17
CA GLU A 200 -5.82 15.80 8.95
C GLU A 200 -6.29 15.14 10.25
N GLN A 201 -6.39 13.81 10.29
CA GLN A 201 -6.74 13.09 11.52
C GLN A 201 -5.64 13.18 12.59
N VAL A 202 -4.38 13.38 12.19
CA VAL A 202 -3.21 13.42 13.08
C VAL A 202 -2.88 14.86 13.51
N ILE A 203 -2.78 15.79 12.55
CA ILE A 203 -2.34 17.17 12.84
C ILE A 203 -3.48 18.18 12.86
N GLY A 204 -4.73 17.73 12.68
CA GLY A 204 -5.89 18.60 12.52
C GLY A 204 -5.90 19.29 11.15
N LYS A 205 -7.03 19.94 10.84
CA LYS A 205 -7.21 20.71 9.60
C LYS A 205 -6.24 21.90 9.54
N TRP A 206 -5.93 22.33 8.34
CA TRP A 206 -5.15 23.54 8.06
C TRP A 206 -5.92 24.49 7.14
N SER A 207 -5.71 25.79 7.33
CA SER A 207 -6.40 26.87 6.60
C SER A 207 -5.56 27.48 5.49
N SER A 208 -4.25 27.19 5.45
CA SER A 208 -3.31 27.72 4.46
C SER A 208 -2.16 26.74 4.20
N GLU A 209 -1.49 26.87 3.05
CA GLU A 209 -0.29 26.11 2.74
C GLU A 209 0.83 26.34 3.77
N ALA A 210 0.99 27.57 4.26
CA ALA A 210 1.98 27.88 5.28
C ALA A 210 1.71 27.13 6.61
N GLU A 211 0.44 26.99 7.01
CA GLU A 211 0.06 26.21 8.18
C GLU A 211 0.30 24.71 7.95
N LEU A 212 -0.01 24.18 6.75
CA LEU A 212 0.33 22.80 6.39
C LEU A 212 1.82 22.55 6.51
N VAL A 213 2.66 23.39 5.91
CA VAL A 213 4.12 23.27 5.96
C VAL A 213 4.61 23.23 7.41
N GLN A 214 4.16 24.15 8.24
CA GLN A 214 4.52 24.20 9.66
C GLN A 214 4.12 22.93 10.41
N LYS A 215 2.87 22.47 10.25
CA LYS A 215 2.36 21.28 10.94
C LYS A 215 3.03 20.00 10.44
N ALA A 216 3.25 19.86 9.13
CA ALA A 216 3.91 18.70 8.55
C ALA A 216 5.38 18.57 9.02
N HIS A 217 6.12 19.69 9.07
CA HIS A 217 7.48 19.68 9.62
C HIS A 217 7.50 19.41 11.13
N ALA A 218 6.53 19.93 11.91
CA ALA A 218 6.41 19.63 13.33
C ALA A 218 6.22 18.12 13.57
N LEU A 219 5.26 17.50 12.86
CA LEU A 219 5.01 16.05 12.94
C LEU A 219 6.26 15.26 12.50
N ARG A 220 6.90 15.65 11.39
CA ARG A 220 8.13 15.00 10.90
C ARG A 220 9.23 15.01 11.97
N GLN A 221 9.43 16.13 12.67
CA GLN A 221 10.43 16.28 13.71
C GLN A 221 10.06 15.48 14.98
N GLU A 222 8.80 15.54 15.41
CA GLU A 222 8.27 14.80 16.56
C GLU A 222 8.50 13.29 16.38
N LEU A 223 8.14 12.76 15.20
CA LEU A 223 8.30 11.35 14.86
C LEU A 223 9.73 10.98 14.43
N LYS A 224 10.66 11.92 14.34
CA LYS A 224 12.05 11.71 13.89
C LYS A 224 12.13 11.05 12.51
N LEU A 225 11.28 11.48 11.59
CA LEU A 225 11.26 11.02 10.21
C LEU A 225 12.31 11.78 9.38
N ASP A 226 12.93 11.09 8.41
CA ASP A 226 13.76 11.78 7.41
C ASP A 226 12.87 12.64 6.49
N ALA A 227 11.68 12.12 6.13
CA ALA A 227 10.70 12.83 5.30
C ALA A 227 9.24 12.46 5.61
N LEU A 228 8.30 13.32 5.21
CA LEU A 228 6.86 13.07 5.13
C LEU A 228 6.42 13.39 3.69
N LEU A 229 5.79 12.45 3.01
CA LEU A 229 5.23 12.63 1.66
C LEU A 229 3.71 12.66 1.74
N LEU A 230 3.11 13.83 1.59
CA LEU A 230 1.67 14.01 1.54
C LEU A 230 1.15 13.76 0.12
N THR A 231 0.25 12.78 -0.06
CA THR A 231 -0.50 12.62 -1.31
C THR A 231 -1.75 13.50 -1.30
N ARG A 232 -1.97 14.26 -2.38
CA ARG A 232 -2.95 15.36 -2.45
C ARG A 232 -3.96 15.19 -3.59
N SER A 233 -4.20 13.94 -4.00
CA SER A 233 -5.12 13.58 -5.10
C SER A 233 -4.81 14.36 -6.39
N GLU A 234 -5.77 15.16 -6.89
CA GLU A 234 -5.65 15.96 -8.11
C GLU A 234 -4.60 17.09 -8.02
N GLU A 235 -4.18 17.47 -6.82
CA GLU A 235 -3.11 18.45 -6.62
C GLU A 235 -1.70 17.83 -6.73
N GLY A 236 -1.60 16.49 -6.78
CA GLY A 236 -0.34 15.77 -6.84
C GLY A 236 0.21 15.37 -5.48
N MET A 237 1.45 15.72 -5.14
CA MET A 237 2.04 15.39 -3.85
C MET A 237 3.09 16.39 -3.39
N THR A 238 3.30 16.46 -2.08
CA THR A 238 4.29 17.34 -1.43
C THR A 238 5.15 16.53 -0.48
N LEU A 239 6.47 16.60 -0.67
CA LEU A 239 7.48 16.03 0.23
C LEU A 239 7.97 17.12 1.19
N PHE A 240 8.00 16.80 2.47
CA PHE A 240 8.57 17.63 3.54
C PHE A 240 9.79 16.91 4.12
N ASP A 241 10.99 17.45 3.93
CA ASP A 241 12.24 16.89 4.46
C ASP A 241 13.15 17.98 5.09
N ALA A 242 14.40 17.66 5.36
CA ALA A 242 15.35 18.61 5.95
C ALA A 242 15.75 19.77 5.00
N GLN A 243 15.49 19.64 3.68
CA GLN A 243 15.77 20.67 2.69
C GLN A 243 14.55 21.58 2.43
N GLY A 244 13.45 21.39 3.16
CA GLY A 244 12.18 22.08 3.00
C GLY A 244 11.18 21.28 2.17
N GLU A 245 10.14 21.95 1.67
CA GLU A 245 9.10 21.32 0.87
C GLU A 245 9.47 21.22 -0.61
N LEU A 246 8.99 20.16 -1.26
CA LEU A 246 9.05 19.96 -2.70
C LEU A 246 7.68 19.45 -3.17
N SER A 247 7.02 20.16 -4.06
CA SER A 247 5.71 19.77 -4.62
C SER A 247 5.82 19.40 -6.08
N VAL A 248 5.02 18.40 -6.50
CA VAL A 248 4.81 18.03 -7.90
C VAL A 248 3.31 17.95 -8.17
N SER A 249 2.87 18.53 -9.27
CA SER A 249 1.47 18.49 -9.70
C SER A 249 1.09 17.10 -10.21
N ALA A 250 -0.19 16.72 -10.07
CA ALA A 250 -0.70 15.48 -10.61
C ALA A 250 -0.51 15.40 -12.14
N GLN A 251 -0.21 14.21 -12.63
CA GLN A 251 0.01 13.94 -14.05
C GLN A 251 -1.10 13.10 -14.70
N ALA A 252 -2.20 12.83 -13.97
CA ALA A 252 -3.33 12.08 -14.51
C ALA A 252 -4.03 12.88 -15.62
N ARG A 253 -4.28 12.21 -16.78
CA ARG A 253 -5.04 12.80 -17.91
C ARG A 253 -6.52 12.50 -17.80
N GLU A 254 -6.85 11.26 -17.41
CA GLU A 254 -8.22 10.79 -17.17
C GLU A 254 -8.21 9.91 -15.93
N VAL A 255 -9.18 10.12 -15.03
CA VAL A 255 -9.34 9.34 -13.82
C VAL A 255 -10.50 8.38 -14.03
N PHE A 256 -10.21 7.09 -14.04
CA PHE A 256 -11.20 6.03 -14.19
C PHE A 256 -11.50 5.36 -12.84
N ASP A 257 -10.47 5.00 -12.08
CA ASP A 257 -10.57 4.37 -10.76
C ASP A 257 -9.35 4.71 -9.91
N VAL A 258 -9.57 5.19 -8.69
CA VAL A 258 -8.50 5.56 -7.75
C VAL A 258 -8.06 4.42 -6.84
N THR A 259 -8.67 3.23 -6.97
CA THR A 259 -8.38 2.05 -6.14
C THR A 259 -6.93 1.61 -6.33
N GLY A 260 -6.17 1.53 -5.22
CA GLY A 260 -4.77 1.11 -5.24
C GLY A 260 -3.76 2.17 -5.73
N ALA A 261 -4.20 3.42 -5.97
CA ALA A 261 -3.29 4.50 -6.36
C ALA A 261 -2.22 4.77 -5.29
N GLY A 262 -2.58 4.80 -4.00
CA GLY A 262 -1.65 4.91 -2.88
C GLY A 262 -0.63 3.77 -2.86
N ASP A 263 -1.12 2.52 -3.03
CA ASP A 263 -0.26 1.33 -3.10
C ASP A 263 0.79 1.46 -4.22
N THR A 264 0.36 1.90 -5.41
CA THR A 264 1.25 2.11 -6.56
C THR A 264 2.28 3.20 -6.29
N VAL A 265 1.87 4.30 -5.67
CA VAL A 265 2.77 5.42 -5.31
C VAL A 265 3.84 4.94 -4.33
N ILE A 266 3.46 4.30 -3.22
CA ILE A 266 4.44 3.89 -2.21
C ILE A 266 5.32 2.73 -2.71
N ALA A 267 4.77 1.78 -3.48
CA ALA A 267 5.53 0.71 -4.10
C ALA A 267 6.60 1.26 -5.08
N THR A 268 6.21 2.22 -5.92
CA THR A 268 7.13 2.87 -6.85
C THR A 268 8.21 3.64 -6.10
N LEU A 269 7.83 4.41 -5.07
CA LEU A 269 8.77 5.14 -4.23
C LEU A 269 9.80 4.20 -3.59
N ALA A 270 9.33 3.10 -2.97
CA ALA A 270 10.18 2.10 -2.32
C ALA A 270 11.13 1.41 -3.32
N THR A 271 10.62 1.04 -4.49
CA THR A 271 11.40 0.42 -5.56
C THR A 271 12.53 1.34 -6.03
N LEU A 272 12.23 2.62 -6.26
CA LEU A 272 13.21 3.59 -6.73
C LEU A 272 14.26 3.91 -5.64
N VAL A 273 13.85 3.98 -4.37
CA VAL A 273 14.79 4.13 -3.24
C VAL A 273 15.66 2.88 -3.11
N ALA A 274 15.12 1.68 -3.28
CA ALA A 274 15.89 0.42 -3.27
C ALA A 274 16.90 0.38 -4.44
N ALA A 275 16.58 1.00 -5.57
CA ALA A 275 17.48 1.19 -6.72
C ALA A 275 18.50 2.34 -6.54
N GLY A 276 18.54 2.99 -5.37
CA GLY A 276 19.53 4.01 -5.00
C GLY A 276 19.14 5.46 -5.27
N LEU A 277 17.87 5.75 -5.63
CA LEU A 277 17.42 7.13 -5.78
C LEU A 277 17.10 7.75 -4.41
N SER A 278 17.33 9.07 -4.27
CA SER A 278 16.80 9.80 -3.11
C SER A 278 15.28 9.97 -3.23
N LEU A 279 14.59 10.20 -2.11
CA LEU A 279 13.14 10.44 -2.08
C LEU A 279 12.74 11.61 -3.02
N ARG A 280 13.52 12.70 -3.06
CA ARG A 280 13.28 13.84 -3.95
C ARG A 280 13.32 13.47 -5.43
N HIS A 281 14.20 12.56 -5.83
CA HIS A 281 14.30 12.10 -7.22
C HIS A 281 13.28 10.99 -7.54
N ALA A 282 12.89 10.20 -6.56
CA ALA A 282 11.90 9.14 -6.72
C ALA A 282 10.45 9.68 -6.77
N MET A 283 10.15 10.75 -6.01
CA MET A 283 8.79 11.30 -5.89
C MET A 283 8.12 11.67 -7.22
N PRO A 284 8.78 12.38 -8.18
CA PRO A 284 8.12 12.69 -9.46
C PRO A 284 7.73 11.45 -10.26
N LEU A 285 8.53 10.38 -10.20
CA LEU A 285 8.22 9.10 -10.85
C LEU A 285 7.10 8.36 -10.12
N ALA A 286 7.08 8.38 -8.78
CA ALA A 286 5.98 7.82 -8.00
C ALA A 286 4.66 8.55 -8.28
N ASN A 287 4.68 9.88 -8.42
CA ASN A 287 3.53 10.68 -8.82
C ASN A 287 3.04 10.30 -10.22
N LYS A 288 3.95 10.12 -11.18
CA LYS A 288 3.62 9.65 -12.54
C LYS A 288 2.98 8.26 -12.51
N ALA A 289 3.53 7.32 -11.72
CA ALA A 289 2.95 5.99 -11.55
C ALA A 289 1.51 6.03 -11.02
N GLY A 290 1.25 6.88 -10.01
CA GLY A 290 -0.11 7.15 -9.53
C GLY A 290 -1.02 7.68 -10.65
N GLY A 291 -0.52 8.62 -11.46
CA GLY A 291 -1.26 9.15 -12.61
C GLY A 291 -1.57 8.12 -13.71
N VAL A 292 -0.67 7.14 -13.93
CA VAL A 292 -0.90 6.03 -14.88
C VAL A 292 -1.96 5.07 -14.35
N VAL A 293 -1.87 4.69 -13.07
CA VAL A 293 -2.76 3.64 -12.52
C VAL A 293 -4.19 4.10 -12.37
N VAL A 294 -4.45 5.37 -12.08
CA VAL A 294 -5.84 5.88 -11.96
C VAL A 294 -6.60 5.89 -13.29
N GLY A 295 -5.90 5.74 -14.42
CA GLY A 295 -6.50 5.51 -15.74
C GLY A 295 -6.88 4.04 -16.00
N LYS A 296 -6.64 3.12 -15.05
CA LYS A 296 -6.94 1.69 -15.15
C LYS A 296 -8.08 1.32 -14.21
N PHE A 297 -8.75 0.18 -14.43
CA PHE A 297 -9.86 -0.27 -13.58
C PHE A 297 -9.39 -1.18 -12.44
N GLY A 298 -9.83 -0.89 -11.22
CA GLY A 298 -9.53 -1.66 -10.00
C GLY A 298 -8.06 -1.57 -9.59
N THR A 299 -7.62 -2.49 -8.72
CA THR A 299 -6.21 -2.60 -8.34
C THR A 299 -5.39 -3.03 -9.56
N ALA A 300 -4.67 -2.08 -10.15
CA ALA A 300 -3.81 -2.28 -11.32
C ALA A 300 -2.36 -1.95 -10.96
N THR A 301 -1.41 -2.42 -11.79
CA THR A 301 0.01 -2.15 -11.63
C THR A 301 0.54 -1.28 -12.76
N VAL A 302 1.73 -0.70 -12.54
CA VAL A 302 2.47 0.06 -13.54
C VAL A 302 3.72 -0.71 -13.92
N SER A 303 3.94 -0.93 -15.22
CA SER A 303 5.18 -1.52 -15.72
C SER A 303 6.29 -0.48 -15.82
N TYR A 304 7.54 -0.97 -15.96
CA TYR A 304 8.68 -0.07 -16.22
C TYR A 304 8.47 0.76 -17.48
N GLU A 305 7.94 0.17 -18.56
CA GLU A 305 7.69 0.86 -19.83
C GLU A 305 6.68 1.98 -19.67
N GLU A 306 5.57 1.72 -18.98
CA GLU A 306 4.55 2.73 -18.70
C GLU A 306 5.08 3.85 -17.80
N LEU A 307 5.94 3.52 -16.84
CA LEU A 307 6.57 4.52 -15.98
C LEU A 307 7.53 5.41 -16.75
N MET A 308 8.26 4.86 -17.72
CA MET A 308 9.30 5.58 -18.45
C MET A 308 8.80 6.24 -19.75
N ALA A 309 7.59 5.84 -20.25
CA ALA A 309 6.93 6.48 -21.40
C ALA A 309 6.55 7.93 -21.13
#